data_b5fab077a33892c599ee4586aef9ac78
#
_entry.id   b5fab077a33892c599ee4586aef9ac78
#
_cell.length_a   1.000
_cell.length_b   1.000
_cell.length_c   1.000
_cell.angle_alpha   90.00
_cell.angle_beta   90.00
_cell.angle_gamma   90.00
#
_symmetry.space_group_name_H-M   'P 1'
#
loop_
_entity.id
_entity.type
_entity.pdbx_description
1 polymer ?
#
loop_
_entity_poly.entity_id
_entity_poly.type
_entity_poly.pdbx_seq_one_letter_code
_entity_poly.pdbx_strand_id
1 'polypeptide(L)'
;MDLTAYHYVSLFRENIQKYPKKEALMRKTDACWQPISWEKLGTITTQLSKALLQQGVAPQQTVGILSQNTPQWTLTDLACLQIRAVTVPIYTSNTAEQALYVMNHAEIKFLFVGDEKQYLKALEVADQCPSLQKIILFDDHIPLKEQKYSIHWTDFLALGNNNALDNVLQQRIDSRDLSDLFTVIYTSGTTGEPKGVMLTYENLAYQMLGHSQRLEVDDTDSSLSFLPLTHVYERAWTFFCLYKAIVVYYLEDTNLVREALAEVRPTLMCAVPRFYEKIFATVHDKADASSFAKRMLFKLAVKTGRRVLTLKEQNRKPSFLLKKAYNFFDKMVYTKLKAVLGGRIKFMPCGGANLEPSIGRFFQSIGINVKLGYGMTETTATVSCWGDNRFNLQSVGTLMPNVQVRIGEDNEILVKGGMVMKGYYKNPEETAKAFTPDGFLRTGDAGKIDENNNLFITERIKELMKTSNGKYIAPQLIEGKVGKYNLIEQIAVIADGKKFVSALIVPNYEMLTQAFKDLNIKYKNTADLIKHSQVIEYIGKQLQKFQSDLPDYEQIKKFTLLPTAFSIERNEITPTLKLRRKVIYANYSREIEAMYR
;
A
#
# COMPACT_ATOMS: atom_id res chain seq x y z
N MET A 1 29.46 1.91 8.58
CA MET A 1 29.00 0.62 8.00
C MET A 1 29.19 0.74 6.51
N ASP A 2 29.88 -0.19 5.88
CA ASP A 2 30.03 -0.20 4.43
C ASP A 2 28.76 -0.75 3.78
N LEU A 3 28.03 0.08 3.04
CA LEU A 3 26.79 -0.25 2.34
C LEU A 3 26.98 -0.55 0.86
N THR A 4 28.21 -0.47 0.35
CA THR A 4 28.50 -0.69 -1.09
C THR A 4 28.09 -2.09 -1.54
N ALA A 5 28.25 -3.11 -0.66
CA ALA A 5 27.75 -4.47 -0.90
C ALA A 5 26.23 -4.57 -1.00
N TYR A 6 25.49 -3.57 -0.51
CA TYR A 6 24.02 -3.50 -0.59
C TYR A 6 23.51 -2.58 -1.70
N HIS A 7 24.40 -2.10 -2.59
CA HIS A 7 23.95 -1.35 -3.75
C HIS A 7 23.08 -2.22 -4.64
N TYR A 8 21.83 -1.80 -4.86
CA TYR A 8 20.80 -2.67 -5.41
C TYR A 8 21.13 -3.25 -6.79
N VAL A 9 21.84 -2.49 -7.63
CA VAL A 9 22.31 -2.97 -8.94
C VAL A 9 23.24 -4.18 -8.81
N SER A 10 24.12 -4.22 -7.79
CA SER A 10 24.98 -5.38 -7.51
C SER A 10 24.13 -6.58 -7.09
N LEU A 11 23.19 -6.38 -6.15
CA LEU A 11 22.38 -7.46 -5.57
C LEU A 11 21.58 -8.24 -6.62
N PHE A 12 20.85 -7.53 -7.52
CA PHE A 12 20.07 -8.26 -8.51
C PHE A 12 20.94 -8.88 -9.62
N ARG A 13 22.07 -8.26 -9.97
CA ARG A 13 23.03 -8.84 -10.93
C ARG A 13 23.71 -10.09 -10.39
N GLU A 14 24.02 -10.14 -9.11
CA GLU A 14 24.50 -11.37 -8.46
C GLU A 14 23.46 -12.50 -8.55
N ASN A 15 22.18 -12.19 -8.35
CA ASN A 15 21.12 -13.18 -8.47
C ASN A 15 20.94 -13.69 -9.91
N ILE A 16 21.12 -12.85 -10.94
CA ILE A 16 21.14 -13.29 -12.34
C ILE A 16 22.22 -14.36 -12.56
N GLN A 17 23.41 -14.17 -11.98
CA GLN A 17 24.51 -15.12 -12.11
C GLN A 17 24.29 -16.40 -11.27
N LYS A 18 23.75 -16.22 -10.05
CA LYS A 18 23.60 -17.32 -9.09
C LYS A 18 22.42 -18.24 -9.42
N TYR A 19 21.33 -17.68 -9.97
CA TYR A 19 20.07 -18.38 -10.17
C TYR A 19 19.53 -18.30 -11.63
N PRO A 20 20.35 -18.47 -12.69
CA PRO A 20 19.94 -18.11 -14.07
C PRO A 20 18.65 -18.78 -14.53
N LYS A 21 18.44 -20.04 -14.17
CA LYS A 21 17.27 -20.84 -14.61
C LYS A 21 16.05 -20.73 -13.70
N LYS A 22 16.19 -20.12 -12.52
CA LYS A 22 15.09 -19.97 -11.57
C LYS A 22 14.14 -18.87 -12.03
N GLU A 23 12.84 -19.05 -11.74
CA GLU A 23 11.85 -18.01 -11.98
C GLU A 23 12.11 -16.80 -11.07
N ALA A 24 12.12 -15.62 -11.65
CA ALA A 24 12.21 -14.35 -10.94
C ALA A 24 10.86 -13.64 -10.87
N LEU A 25 10.17 -13.57 -12.01
CA LEU A 25 8.90 -12.87 -12.17
C LEU A 25 7.88 -13.79 -12.84
N MET A 26 6.61 -13.64 -12.47
CA MET A 26 5.50 -14.40 -13.06
C MET A 26 4.44 -13.42 -13.58
N ARG A 27 4.01 -13.59 -14.82
CA ARG A 27 2.91 -12.85 -15.45
C ARG A 27 1.75 -13.78 -15.73
N LYS A 28 0.52 -13.34 -15.52
CA LYS A 28 -0.66 -14.10 -15.93
C LYS A 28 -1.01 -13.76 -17.38
N THR A 29 -1.02 -14.77 -18.26
CA THR A 29 -1.43 -14.65 -19.67
C THR A 29 -2.38 -15.81 -19.98
N ASP A 30 -3.52 -15.56 -20.57
CA ASP A 30 -4.49 -16.59 -20.99
C ASP A 30 -4.80 -17.62 -19.89
N ALA A 31 -5.09 -17.17 -18.69
CA ALA A 31 -5.36 -17.96 -17.48
C ALA A 31 -4.17 -18.79 -16.92
N CYS A 32 -2.96 -18.68 -17.50
CA CYS A 32 -1.76 -19.35 -17.05
C CYS A 32 -0.71 -18.36 -16.55
N TRP A 33 0.04 -18.76 -15.50
CA TRP A 33 1.19 -17.99 -15.02
C TRP A 33 2.43 -18.35 -15.84
N GLN A 34 2.99 -17.36 -16.54
CA GLN A 34 4.18 -17.51 -17.40
C GLN A 34 5.41 -16.99 -16.68
N PRO A 35 6.50 -17.79 -16.59
CA PRO A 35 7.71 -17.40 -15.88
C PRO A 35 8.64 -16.53 -16.74
N ILE A 36 9.31 -15.59 -16.07
CA ILE A 36 10.52 -14.92 -16.54
C ILE A 36 11.63 -15.36 -15.60
N SER A 37 12.61 -16.13 -16.13
CA SER A 37 13.78 -16.56 -15.37
C SER A 37 14.72 -15.39 -15.05
N TRP A 38 15.64 -15.56 -14.10
CA TRP A 38 16.67 -14.56 -13.80
C TRP A 38 17.56 -14.27 -15.02
N GLU A 39 17.92 -15.27 -15.83
CA GLU A 39 18.65 -15.08 -17.08
C GLU A 39 17.87 -14.21 -18.08
N LYS A 40 16.56 -14.50 -18.26
CA LYS A 40 15.68 -13.71 -19.13
C LYS A 40 15.50 -12.29 -18.62
N LEU A 41 15.33 -12.12 -17.29
CA LEU A 41 15.30 -10.81 -16.65
C LEU A 41 16.59 -10.03 -16.93
N GLY A 42 17.75 -10.66 -16.78
CA GLY A 42 19.05 -10.06 -17.07
C GLY A 42 19.20 -9.63 -18.54
N THR A 43 18.75 -10.48 -19.46
CA THR A 43 18.77 -10.17 -20.90
C THR A 43 17.90 -8.95 -21.22
N ILE A 44 16.65 -8.96 -20.77
CA ILE A 44 15.69 -7.87 -21.05
C ILE A 44 16.15 -6.56 -20.40
N THR A 45 16.58 -6.59 -19.15
CA THR A 45 17.04 -5.35 -18.48
C THR A 45 18.31 -4.79 -19.12
N THR A 46 19.21 -5.63 -19.59
CA THR A 46 20.40 -5.19 -20.35
C THR A 46 20.01 -4.54 -21.68
N GLN A 47 19.14 -5.18 -22.47
CA GLN A 47 18.64 -4.62 -23.73
C GLN A 47 17.94 -3.28 -23.50
N LEU A 48 17.05 -3.20 -22.52
CA LEU A 48 16.32 -1.98 -22.20
C LEU A 48 17.24 -0.86 -21.71
N SER A 49 18.25 -1.19 -20.91
CA SER A 49 19.30 -0.24 -20.50
C SER A 49 20.03 0.34 -21.72
N LYS A 50 20.44 -0.51 -22.66
CA LYS A 50 21.11 -0.09 -23.90
C LYS A 50 20.18 0.72 -24.81
N ALA A 51 18.88 0.37 -24.90
CA ALA A 51 17.90 1.16 -25.63
C ALA A 51 17.77 2.59 -25.06
N LEU A 52 17.67 2.73 -23.75
CA LEU A 52 17.64 4.04 -23.07
C LEU A 52 18.94 4.82 -23.29
N LEU A 53 20.11 4.17 -23.21
CA LEU A 53 21.41 4.79 -23.52
C LEU A 53 21.47 5.28 -24.97
N GLN A 54 21.00 4.49 -25.92
CA GLN A 54 20.95 4.87 -27.35
C GLN A 54 20.05 6.09 -27.59
N GLN A 55 19.01 6.25 -26.78
CA GLN A 55 18.14 7.42 -26.80
C GLN A 55 18.72 8.61 -25.99
N GLY A 56 19.96 8.51 -25.54
CA GLY A 56 20.67 9.60 -24.89
C GLY A 56 20.28 9.86 -23.43
N VAL A 57 19.73 8.85 -22.71
CA VAL A 57 19.44 9.01 -21.29
C VAL A 57 20.73 9.16 -20.49
N ALA A 58 20.91 10.31 -19.87
CA ALA A 58 22.05 10.64 -19.01
C ALA A 58 21.84 10.13 -17.56
N PRO A 59 22.95 10.01 -16.75
CA PRO A 59 22.79 9.73 -15.32
C PRO A 59 21.88 10.77 -14.65
N GLN A 60 21.07 10.32 -13.73
CA GLN A 60 20.12 11.13 -12.96
C GLN A 60 19.03 11.84 -13.78
N GLN A 61 18.88 11.49 -15.08
CA GLN A 61 17.70 11.86 -15.84
C GLN A 61 16.50 10.98 -15.47
N THR A 62 15.31 11.55 -15.55
CA THR A 62 14.05 10.94 -15.13
C THR A 62 13.39 10.15 -16.25
N VAL A 63 12.86 8.98 -15.89
CA VAL A 63 12.08 8.09 -16.74
C VAL A 63 10.76 7.78 -16.02
N GLY A 64 9.63 8.02 -16.69
CA GLY A 64 8.30 7.82 -16.11
C GLY A 64 7.77 6.42 -16.33
N ILE A 65 6.99 5.92 -15.37
CA ILE A 65 6.22 4.67 -15.50
C ILE A 65 4.78 4.93 -15.07
N LEU A 66 3.83 4.77 -15.99
CA LEU A 66 2.39 4.90 -15.77
C LEU A 66 1.72 3.57 -16.12
N SER A 67 1.74 2.63 -15.18
CA SER A 67 1.25 1.27 -15.40
C SER A 67 0.76 0.63 -14.11
N GLN A 68 -0.17 -0.31 -14.25
CA GLN A 68 -0.50 -1.30 -13.24
C GLN A 68 0.68 -2.26 -13.01
N ASN A 69 0.52 -3.17 -12.04
CA ASN A 69 1.56 -4.14 -11.72
C ASN A 69 1.79 -5.13 -12.86
N THR A 70 2.92 -5.01 -13.53
CA THR A 70 3.35 -5.93 -14.58
C THR A 70 4.84 -6.25 -14.42
N PRO A 71 5.34 -7.37 -14.94
CA PRO A 71 6.78 -7.61 -15.02
C PRO A 71 7.53 -6.50 -15.76
N GLN A 72 6.94 -5.94 -16.82
CA GLN A 72 7.54 -4.85 -17.60
C GLN A 72 7.81 -3.61 -16.75
N TRP A 73 6.93 -3.32 -15.76
CA TRP A 73 7.13 -2.26 -14.78
C TRP A 73 8.48 -2.45 -14.05
N THR A 74 8.69 -3.64 -13.48
CA THR A 74 9.91 -3.97 -12.72
C THR A 74 11.14 -4.06 -13.64
N LEU A 75 11.01 -4.62 -14.84
CA LEU A 75 12.09 -4.68 -15.82
C LEU A 75 12.56 -3.28 -16.23
N THR A 76 11.62 -2.34 -16.43
CA THR A 76 11.92 -0.93 -16.72
C THR A 76 12.65 -0.27 -15.55
N ASP A 77 12.17 -0.49 -14.34
CA ASP A 77 12.80 0.04 -13.14
C ASP A 77 14.25 -0.46 -13.01
N LEU A 78 14.47 -1.78 -13.08
CA LEU A 78 15.82 -2.36 -13.01
C LEU A 78 16.74 -1.87 -14.13
N ALA A 79 16.22 -1.68 -15.34
CA ALA A 79 16.99 -1.14 -16.45
C ALA A 79 17.43 0.31 -16.20
N CYS A 80 16.54 1.15 -15.69
CA CYS A 80 16.86 2.52 -15.27
C CYS A 80 17.94 2.54 -14.19
N LEU A 81 17.85 1.62 -13.21
CA LEU A 81 18.86 1.52 -12.15
C LEU A 81 20.25 1.24 -12.69
N GLN A 82 20.41 0.37 -13.71
CA GLN A 82 21.72 0.02 -14.29
C GLN A 82 22.41 1.22 -14.96
N ILE A 83 21.64 2.14 -15.52
CA ILE A 83 22.18 3.33 -16.22
C ILE A 83 22.19 4.58 -15.34
N ARG A 84 21.88 4.46 -14.04
CA ARG A 84 21.79 5.56 -13.07
C ARG A 84 20.70 6.58 -13.42
N ALA A 85 19.64 6.16 -14.14
CA ALA A 85 18.46 6.97 -14.39
C ALA A 85 17.53 6.93 -13.18
N VAL A 86 16.68 7.94 -13.03
CA VAL A 86 15.75 8.11 -11.91
C VAL A 86 14.35 7.72 -12.36
N THR A 87 13.77 6.68 -11.77
CA THR A 87 12.41 6.28 -12.10
C THR A 87 11.39 7.18 -11.38
N VAL A 88 10.39 7.64 -12.12
CA VAL A 88 9.27 8.45 -11.61
C VAL A 88 7.98 7.66 -11.83
N PRO A 89 7.50 6.95 -10.82
CA PRO A 89 6.25 6.22 -10.91
C PRO A 89 5.05 7.18 -10.85
N ILE A 90 4.07 6.98 -11.76
CA ILE A 90 2.83 7.76 -11.83
C ILE A 90 1.65 6.81 -11.57
N TYR A 91 0.73 7.18 -10.68
CA TYR A 91 -0.44 6.36 -10.38
C TYR A 91 -1.37 6.24 -11.57
N THR A 92 -1.80 5.03 -11.90
CA THR A 92 -2.79 4.77 -12.96
C THR A 92 -4.14 5.44 -12.71
N SER A 93 -4.43 5.71 -11.44
CA SER A 93 -5.63 6.42 -10.99
C SER A 93 -5.55 7.95 -11.12
N ASN A 94 -4.37 8.52 -11.41
CA ASN A 94 -4.25 9.95 -11.68
C ASN A 94 -5.08 10.34 -12.91
N THR A 95 -5.66 11.54 -12.88
CA THR A 95 -6.23 12.17 -14.09
C THR A 95 -5.10 12.54 -15.07
N ALA A 96 -5.44 12.87 -16.31
CA ALA A 96 -4.46 13.33 -17.30
C ALA A 96 -3.69 14.57 -16.79
N GLU A 97 -4.41 15.53 -16.22
CA GLU A 97 -3.84 16.75 -15.63
C GLU A 97 -2.87 16.47 -14.45
N GLN A 98 -3.25 15.54 -13.56
CA GLN A 98 -2.38 15.13 -12.45
C GLN A 98 -1.12 14.41 -12.96
N ALA A 99 -1.26 13.59 -14.00
CA ALA A 99 -0.12 12.94 -14.65
C ALA A 99 0.79 13.98 -15.32
N LEU A 100 0.20 14.96 -16.03
CA LEU A 100 0.91 16.06 -16.67
C LEU A 100 1.75 16.88 -15.67
N TYR A 101 1.17 17.19 -14.50
CA TYR A 101 1.91 17.87 -13.43
C TYR A 101 3.19 17.11 -13.07
N VAL A 102 3.08 15.80 -12.83
CA VAL A 102 4.24 14.97 -12.48
C VAL A 102 5.25 14.92 -13.63
N MET A 103 4.77 14.73 -14.87
CA MET A 103 5.62 14.65 -16.07
C MET A 103 6.43 15.94 -16.27
N ASN A 104 5.78 17.11 -16.15
CA ASN A 104 6.41 18.40 -16.31
C ASN A 104 7.37 18.72 -15.15
N HIS A 105 6.93 18.53 -13.91
CA HIS A 105 7.76 18.84 -12.73
C HIS A 105 9.01 17.96 -12.67
N ALA A 106 8.88 16.68 -13.04
CA ALA A 106 9.99 15.74 -13.12
C ALA A 106 10.76 15.80 -14.44
N GLU A 107 10.33 16.57 -15.45
CA GLU A 107 10.95 16.67 -16.77
C GLU A 107 11.13 15.31 -17.46
N ILE A 108 10.06 14.50 -17.45
CA ILE A 108 10.08 13.13 -17.99
C ILE A 108 10.30 13.16 -19.50
N LYS A 109 11.34 12.45 -19.98
CA LYS A 109 11.63 12.29 -21.41
C LYS A 109 11.02 11.04 -22.02
N PHE A 110 11.02 9.95 -21.31
CA PHE A 110 10.49 8.65 -21.71
C PHE A 110 9.43 8.21 -20.71
N LEU A 111 8.23 7.92 -21.21
CA LEU A 111 7.12 7.46 -20.40
C LEU A 111 6.71 6.05 -20.84
N PHE A 112 6.87 5.08 -19.94
CA PHE A 112 6.40 3.72 -20.14
C PHE A 112 4.96 3.59 -19.65
N VAL A 113 4.07 3.02 -20.47
CA VAL A 113 2.64 2.92 -20.19
C VAL A 113 2.14 1.47 -20.27
N GLY A 114 1.23 1.11 -19.35
CA GLY A 114 0.80 -0.28 -19.17
C GLY A 114 -0.25 -0.76 -20.14
N ASP A 115 -1.30 0.03 -20.34
CA ASP A 115 -2.49 -0.34 -21.11
C ASP A 115 -3.02 0.80 -21.98
N GLU A 116 -4.06 0.52 -22.79
CA GLU A 116 -4.65 1.52 -23.69
C GLU A 116 -5.21 2.73 -22.92
N LYS A 117 -5.81 2.53 -21.75
CA LYS A 117 -6.36 3.61 -20.93
C LYS A 117 -5.27 4.59 -20.50
N GLN A 118 -4.13 4.07 -20.06
CA GLN A 118 -2.99 4.89 -19.65
C GLN A 118 -2.32 5.55 -20.85
N TYR A 119 -2.25 4.85 -21.98
CA TYR A 119 -1.74 5.39 -23.24
C TYR A 119 -2.55 6.60 -23.72
N LEU A 120 -3.89 6.48 -23.79
CA LEU A 120 -4.76 7.57 -24.19
C LEU A 120 -4.64 8.77 -23.26
N LYS A 121 -4.56 8.52 -21.96
CA LYS A 121 -4.32 9.56 -20.95
C LYS A 121 -2.98 10.30 -21.17
N ALA A 122 -1.92 9.56 -21.49
CA ALA A 122 -0.62 10.15 -21.78
C ALA A 122 -0.62 10.97 -23.08
N LEU A 123 -1.32 10.49 -24.13
CA LEU A 123 -1.45 11.21 -25.40
C LEU A 123 -2.25 12.52 -25.25
N GLU A 124 -3.30 12.54 -24.43
CA GLU A 124 -4.13 13.74 -24.18
C GLU A 124 -3.29 14.93 -23.72
N VAL A 125 -2.17 14.69 -23.05
CA VAL A 125 -1.32 15.72 -22.47
C VAL A 125 0.07 15.79 -23.08
N ALA A 126 0.39 14.96 -24.07
CA ALA A 126 1.75 14.84 -24.62
C ALA A 126 2.30 16.16 -25.18
N ASP A 127 1.49 16.93 -25.90
CA ASP A 127 1.89 18.24 -26.46
C ASP A 127 2.08 19.32 -25.38
N GLN A 128 1.56 19.12 -24.17
CA GLN A 128 1.72 20.02 -23.03
C GLN A 128 2.95 19.64 -22.16
N CYS A 129 3.69 18.59 -22.55
CA CYS A 129 4.91 18.15 -21.87
C CYS A 129 6.14 18.35 -22.76
N PRO A 130 6.81 19.50 -22.71
CA PRO A 130 7.93 19.83 -23.63
C PRO A 130 9.13 18.89 -23.53
N SER A 131 9.32 18.23 -22.37
CA SER A 131 10.40 17.27 -22.16
C SER A 131 10.13 15.90 -22.78
N LEU A 132 8.87 15.55 -23.04
CA LEU A 132 8.47 14.22 -23.48
C LEU A 132 8.91 13.94 -24.91
N GLN A 133 9.70 12.89 -25.08
CA GLN A 133 10.21 12.46 -26.37
C GLN A 133 9.45 11.23 -26.90
N LYS A 134 9.23 10.22 -26.02
CA LYS A 134 8.55 8.97 -26.40
C LYS A 134 7.67 8.44 -25.29
N ILE A 135 6.56 7.83 -25.70
CA ILE A 135 5.67 6.98 -24.91
C ILE A 135 5.88 5.54 -25.38
N ILE A 136 6.31 4.66 -24.48
CA ILE A 136 6.60 3.25 -24.76
C ILE A 136 5.45 2.40 -24.20
N LEU A 137 4.75 1.67 -25.07
CA LEU A 137 3.61 0.82 -24.70
C LEU A 137 4.10 -0.58 -24.33
N PHE A 138 3.74 -1.06 -23.12
CA PHE A 138 4.06 -2.41 -22.69
C PHE A 138 3.31 -3.51 -23.45
N ASP A 139 2.14 -3.19 -23.97
CA ASP A 139 1.32 -4.10 -24.76
C ASP A 139 1.44 -3.78 -26.26
N ASP A 140 2.11 -4.66 -26.99
CA ASP A 140 2.36 -4.53 -28.42
C ASP A 140 1.09 -4.71 -29.28
N HIS A 141 -0.03 -5.18 -28.70
CA HIS A 141 -1.30 -5.34 -29.41
C HIS A 141 -2.12 -4.04 -29.49
N ILE A 142 -1.77 -3.03 -28.69
CA ILE A 142 -2.46 -1.73 -28.71
C ILE A 142 -2.00 -0.93 -29.94
N PRO A 143 -2.92 -0.52 -30.84
CA PRO A 143 -2.56 0.27 -32.01
C PRO A 143 -1.94 1.62 -31.64
N LEU A 144 -0.82 1.98 -32.26
CA LEU A 144 -0.19 3.29 -32.08
C LEU A 144 -1.05 4.37 -32.78
N LYS A 145 -1.54 5.34 -31.99
CA LYS A 145 -2.39 6.44 -32.50
C LYS A 145 -1.59 7.67 -32.94
N GLU A 146 -0.43 7.91 -32.32
CA GLU A 146 0.43 9.07 -32.59
C GLU A 146 1.89 8.60 -32.69
N GLN A 147 2.33 8.32 -33.92
CA GLN A 147 3.66 7.77 -34.20
C GLN A 147 4.82 8.72 -33.81
N LYS A 148 4.56 10.02 -33.79
CA LYS A 148 5.55 11.01 -33.34
C LYS A 148 6.04 10.70 -31.91
N TYR A 149 5.12 10.37 -31.02
CA TYR A 149 5.42 10.09 -29.61
C TYR A 149 5.55 8.61 -29.30
N SER A 150 4.86 7.73 -30.01
CA SER A 150 4.58 6.37 -29.57
C SER A 150 5.50 5.32 -30.21
N ILE A 151 5.86 4.31 -29.42
CA ILE A 151 6.61 3.14 -29.86
C ILE A 151 6.18 1.93 -29.00
N HIS A 152 6.13 0.74 -29.61
CA HIS A 152 5.88 -0.49 -28.87
C HIS A 152 7.08 -0.94 -28.05
N TRP A 153 6.83 -1.71 -27.00
CA TRP A 153 7.83 -2.27 -26.12
C TRP A 153 8.89 -3.09 -26.87
N THR A 154 8.45 -3.99 -27.75
CA THR A 154 9.38 -4.84 -28.52
C THR A 154 10.26 -4.05 -29.47
N ASP A 155 9.71 -3.02 -30.15
CA ASP A 155 10.48 -2.14 -31.01
C ASP A 155 11.48 -1.29 -30.21
N PHE A 156 11.07 -0.80 -29.04
CA PHE A 156 11.97 -0.05 -28.17
C PHE A 156 13.11 -0.93 -27.64
N LEU A 157 12.82 -2.17 -27.23
CA LEU A 157 13.83 -3.15 -26.82
C LEU A 157 14.82 -3.44 -27.96
N ALA A 158 14.33 -3.56 -29.19
CA ALA A 158 15.19 -3.83 -30.36
C ALA A 158 16.27 -2.77 -30.57
N LEU A 159 16.05 -1.51 -30.16
CA LEU A 159 17.09 -0.46 -30.16
C LEU A 159 18.29 -0.83 -29.29
N GLY A 160 18.08 -1.65 -28.26
CA GLY A 160 19.16 -2.12 -27.38
C GLY A 160 19.99 -3.27 -27.93
N ASN A 161 19.67 -3.80 -29.11
CA ASN A 161 20.50 -4.80 -29.82
C ASN A 161 21.76 -4.18 -30.43
N ASN A 162 22.49 -3.39 -29.65
CA ASN A 162 23.66 -2.65 -30.06
C ASN A 162 24.84 -2.96 -29.12
N ASN A 163 25.77 -3.81 -29.59
CA ASN A 163 26.93 -4.24 -28.80
C ASN A 163 27.94 -3.09 -28.57
N ALA A 164 27.91 -2.03 -29.39
CA ALA A 164 28.74 -0.87 -29.15
C ALA A 164 28.45 -0.15 -27.82
N LEU A 165 27.27 -0.39 -27.25
CA LEU A 165 26.87 0.17 -25.95
C LEU A 165 27.27 -0.68 -24.75
N ASP A 166 27.84 -1.87 -24.92
CA ASP A 166 28.20 -2.75 -23.80
C ASP A 166 29.22 -2.07 -22.85
N ASN A 167 30.24 -1.44 -23.40
CA ASN A 167 31.23 -0.70 -22.59
C ASN A 167 30.59 0.52 -21.89
N VAL A 168 29.70 1.22 -22.57
CA VAL A 168 28.99 2.38 -22.00
C VAL A 168 28.10 1.94 -20.83
N LEU A 169 27.37 0.85 -21.00
CA LEU A 169 26.53 0.28 -19.92
C LEU A 169 27.42 -0.16 -18.74
N GLN A 170 28.52 -0.85 -19.01
CA GLN A 170 29.43 -1.29 -17.94
C GLN A 170 30.03 -0.10 -17.18
N GLN A 171 30.46 0.96 -17.87
CA GLN A 171 30.91 2.20 -17.22
C GLN A 171 29.83 2.83 -16.33
N ARG A 172 28.55 2.82 -16.75
CA ARG A 172 27.42 3.30 -15.92
C ARG A 172 27.27 2.47 -14.65
N ILE A 173 27.37 1.14 -14.78
CA ILE A 173 27.28 0.21 -13.64
C ILE A 173 28.48 0.41 -12.69
N ASP A 174 29.66 0.58 -13.20
CA ASP A 174 30.89 0.73 -12.39
C ASP A 174 30.97 2.09 -11.68
N SER A 175 30.41 3.12 -12.30
CA SER A 175 30.35 4.48 -11.73
C SER A 175 29.15 4.72 -10.79
N ARG A 176 28.43 3.67 -10.40
CA ARG A 176 27.28 3.76 -9.48
C ARG A 176 27.67 4.33 -8.13
N ASP A 177 26.80 5.15 -7.56
CA ASP A 177 27.01 5.83 -6.29
C ASP A 177 25.77 5.65 -5.40
N LEU A 178 26.00 5.40 -4.11
CA LEU A 178 24.91 5.29 -3.12
C LEU A 178 24.14 6.60 -2.93
N SER A 179 24.78 7.75 -3.21
CA SER A 179 24.14 9.08 -3.12
C SER A 179 23.26 9.44 -4.32
N ASP A 180 23.32 8.64 -5.42
CA ASP A 180 22.45 8.81 -6.58
C ASP A 180 20.98 8.58 -6.19
N LEU A 181 20.09 9.34 -6.83
CA LEU A 181 18.66 9.05 -6.74
C LEU A 181 18.35 7.80 -7.58
N PHE A 182 17.59 6.88 -7.00
CA PHE A 182 17.00 5.79 -7.79
C PHE A 182 15.54 6.10 -8.16
N THR A 183 14.87 6.98 -7.41
CA THR A 183 13.49 7.35 -7.70
C THR A 183 13.10 8.70 -7.10
N VAL A 184 12.07 9.30 -7.72
CA VAL A 184 11.28 10.39 -7.14
C VAL A 184 9.82 9.95 -7.10
N ILE A 185 9.26 9.76 -5.89
CA ILE A 185 7.87 9.32 -5.70
C ILE A 185 7.02 10.52 -5.30
N TYR A 186 5.99 10.82 -6.09
CA TYR A 186 5.09 11.93 -5.80
C TYR A 186 4.01 11.52 -4.80
N THR A 187 3.95 12.25 -3.68
CA THR A 187 2.95 12.06 -2.62
C THR A 187 1.96 13.19 -2.64
N SER A 188 0.67 12.88 -2.53
CA SER A 188 -0.38 13.89 -2.38
C SER A 188 -0.28 14.50 -0.98
N GLY A 189 0.25 15.70 -0.89
CA GLY A 189 0.17 16.50 0.33
C GLY A 189 -1.28 16.81 0.72
N THR A 190 -1.57 16.97 2.00
CA THR A 190 -2.91 17.33 2.49
C THR A 190 -3.31 18.77 2.12
N THR A 191 -2.39 19.57 1.60
CA THR A 191 -2.53 21.03 1.48
C THR A 191 -2.19 21.64 0.11
N GLY A 192 -1.89 20.84 -0.94
CA GLY A 192 -1.49 21.44 -2.22
C GLY A 192 -1.02 20.43 -3.27
N GLU A 193 -0.19 20.92 -4.18
CA GLU A 193 0.42 20.13 -5.24
C GLU A 193 1.23 18.95 -4.71
N PRO A 194 1.28 17.81 -5.44
CA PRO A 194 2.06 16.65 -5.03
C PRO A 194 3.54 16.97 -4.91
N LYS A 195 4.19 16.48 -3.83
CA LYS A 195 5.62 16.66 -3.58
C LYS A 195 6.38 15.42 -4.02
N GLY A 196 7.46 15.59 -4.78
CA GLY A 196 8.34 14.50 -5.21
C GLY A 196 9.36 14.14 -4.12
N VAL A 197 9.20 12.99 -3.48
CA VAL A 197 10.13 12.49 -2.46
C VAL A 197 11.35 11.89 -3.14
N MET A 198 12.54 12.43 -2.87
CA MET A 198 13.82 11.97 -3.42
C MET A 198 14.39 10.82 -2.60
N LEU A 199 14.52 9.64 -3.19
CA LEU A 199 15.10 8.46 -2.53
C LEU A 199 16.39 8.02 -3.24
N THR A 200 17.44 7.78 -2.45
CA THR A 200 18.77 7.39 -2.92
C THR A 200 18.99 5.88 -2.82
N TYR A 201 20.00 5.37 -3.54
CA TYR A 201 20.44 3.97 -3.39
C TYR A 201 20.89 3.67 -1.96
N GLU A 202 21.41 4.65 -1.23
CA GLU A 202 21.75 4.50 0.19
C GLU A 202 20.49 4.21 1.01
N ASN A 203 19.40 4.96 0.79
CA ASN A 203 18.12 4.73 1.47
C ASN A 203 17.61 3.29 1.21
N LEU A 204 17.70 2.84 -0.03
CA LEU A 204 17.30 1.48 -0.40
C LEU A 204 18.21 0.41 0.23
N ALA A 205 19.53 0.64 0.26
CA ALA A 205 20.51 -0.27 0.89
C ALA A 205 20.22 -0.45 2.39
N TYR A 206 19.91 0.63 3.11
CA TYR A 206 19.50 0.55 4.52
C TYR A 206 18.23 -0.28 4.70
N GLN A 207 17.25 -0.17 3.80
CA GLN A 207 16.04 -0.99 3.85
C GLN A 207 16.34 -2.48 3.57
N MET A 208 17.16 -2.79 2.56
CA MET A 208 17.54 -4.18 2.26
C MET A 208 18.25 -4.83 3.46
N LEU A 209 19.19 -4.11 4.07
CA LEU A 209 19.90 -4.57 5.26
C LEU A 209 18.94 -4.77 6.44
N GLY A 210 18.12 -3.76 6.76
CA GLY A 210 17.19 -3.81 7.89
C GLY A 210 16.17 -4.94 7.78
N HIS A 211 15.57 -5.12 6.60
CA HIS A 211 14.63 -6.22 6.36
C HIS A 211 15.32 -7.59 6.41
N SER A 212 16.57 -7.72 5.93
CA SER A 212 17.33 -8.97 6.03
C SER A 212 17.60 -9.40 7.47
N GLN A 213 17.74 -8.44 8.38
CA GLN A 213 17.94 -8.71 9.81
C GLN A 213 16.63 -8.97 10.56
N ARG A 214 15.49 -8.53 10.02
CA ARG A 214 14.17 -8.58 10.68
C ARG A 214 13.30 -9.72 10.21
N LEU A 215 13.37 -10.10 8.92
CA LEU A 215 12.43 -11.02 8.28
C LEU A 215 13.13 -12.32 7.87
N GLU A 216 12.58 -13.44 8.31
CA GLU A 216 13.06 -14.76 7.95
C GLU A 216 12.41 -15.21 6.64
N VAL A 217 13.15 -15.03 5.55
CA VAL A 217 12.74 -15.42 4.19
C VAL A 217 13.91 -16.05 3.46
N ASP A 218 13.60 -16.91 2.51
CA ASP A 218 14.59 -17.56 1.65
C ASP A 218 14.11 -17.64 0.20
N ASP A 219 14.96 -18.15 -0.67
CA ASP A 219 14.72 -18.24 -2.11
C ASP A 219 13.67 -19.29 -2.51
N THR A 220 13.14 -20.08 -1.58
CA THR A 220 12.01 -21.00 -1.81
C THR A 220 10.65 -20.32 -1.62
N ASP A 221 10.65 -19.09 -1.12
CA ASP A 221 9.44 -18.29 -0.94
C ASP A 221 8.87 -17.77 -2.25
N SER A 222 7.60 -17.37 -2.21
CA SER A 222 6.90 -16.73 -3.31
C SER A 222 6.05 -15.58 -2.80
N SER A 223 5.97 -14.49 -3.57
CA SER A 223 5.18 -13.29 -3.21
C SER A 223 4.16 -12.95 -4.29
N LEU A 224 2.94 -12.58 -3.88
CA LEU A 224 1.94 -11.99 -4.78
C LEU A 224 1.98 -10.46 -4.64
N SER A 225 2.33 -9.78 -5.74
CA SER A 225 2.34 -8.31 -5.84
C SER A 225 1.00 -7.83 -6.39
N PHE A 226 0.20 -7.18 -5.55
CA PHE A 226 -1.12 -6.66 -5.92
C PHE A 226 -1.36 -5.21 -5.47
N LEU A 227 -0.62 -4.70 -4.49
CA LEU A 227 -0.64 -3.27 -4.16
C LEU A 227 0.14 -2.50 -5.25
N PRO A 228 -0.19 -1.23 -5.52
CA PRO A 228 0.47 -0.49 -6.60
C PRO A 228 2.00 -0.39 -6.42
N LEU A 229 2.77 -0.82 -7.43
CA LEU A 229 4.24 -0.64 -7.48
C LEU A 229 4.64 0.84 -7.50
N THR A 230 3.73 1.72 -7.86
CA THR A 230 3.90 3.17 -7.75
C THR A 230 4.09 3.62 -6.30
N HIS A 231 3.54 2.86 -5.34
CA HIS A 231 3.69 3.16 -3.92
C HIS A 231 4.97 2.53 -3.35
N VAL A 232 5.71 3.29 -2.54
CA VAL A 232 6.97 2.86 -1.94
C VAL A 232 6.88 1.52 -1.22
N TYR A 233 5.75 1.21 -0.60
CA TYR A 233 5.55 0.00 0.20
C TYR A 233 5.66 -1.29 -0.64
N GLU A 234 4.88 -1.42 -1.72
CA GLU A 234 4.93 -2.59 -2.61
C GLU A 234 6.25 -2.64 -3.39
N ARG A 235 6.75 -1.49 -3.83
CA ARG A 235 7.99 -1.42 -4.59
C ARG A 235 9.21 -1.83 -3.77
N ALA A 236 9.34 -1.32 -2.53
CA ALA A 236 10.42 -1.72 -1.63
C ALA A 236 10.30 -3.21 -1.25
N TRP A 237 9.08 -3.71 -1.09
CA TRP A 237 8.83 -5.14 -0.86
C TRP A 237 9.24 -5.98 -2.08
N THR A 238 8.88 -5.59 -3.29
CA THR A 238 9.29 -6.26 -4.53
C THR A 238 10.83 -6.27 -4.67
N PHE A 239 11.49 -5.16 -4.38
CA PHE A 239 12.96 -5.12 -4.35
C PHE A 239 13.54 -6.06 -3.30
N PHE A 240 12.95 -6.13 -2.12
CA PHE A 240 13.39 -7.07 -1.08
C PHE A 240 13.20 -8.54 -1.51
N CYS A 241 12.08 -8.87 -2.14
CA CYS A 241 11.84 -10.20 -2.70
C CYS A 241 12.89 -10.57 -3.75
N LEU A 242 13.15 -9.67 -4.71
CA LEU A 242 14.17 -9.92 -5.75
C LEU A 242 15.58 -10.00 -5.17
N TYR A 243 15.91 -9.19 -4.16
CA TYR A 243 17.19 -9.31 -3.46
C TYR A 243 17.37 -10.70 -2.84
N LYS A 244 16.31 -11.28 -2.28
CA LYS A 244 16.31 -12.63 -1.69
C LYS A 244 16.06 -13.75 -2.71
N ALA A 245 16.05 -13.45 -4.01
CA ALA A 245 15.73 -14.37 -5.10
C ALA A 245 14.37 -15.08 -4.93
N ILE A 246 13.41 -14.40 -4.29
CA ILE A 246 12.01 -14.83 -4.12
C ILE A 246 11.26 -14.53 -5.41
N VAL A 247 10.48 -15.50 -5.91
CA VAL A 247 9.66 -15.32 -7.11
C VAL A 247 8.48 -14.38 -6.84
N VAL A 248 8.27 -13.40 -7.73
CA VAL A 248 7.19 -12.39 -7.60
C VAL A 248 6.13 -12.62 -8.69
N TYR A 249 4.90 -12.82 -8.26
CA TYR A 249 3.71 -12.94 -9.11
C TYR A 249 3.02 -11.58 -9.21
N TYR A 250 2.80 -11.06 -10.41
CA TYR A 250 2.18 -9.76 -10.64
C TYR A 250 0.70 -9.90 -10.94
N LEU A 251 -0.13 -9.25 -10.15
CA LEU A 251 -1.58 -9.18 -10.36
C LEU A 251 -1.94 -7.80 -10.92
N GLU A 252 -2.36 -7.77 -12.18
CA GLU A 252 -2.71 -6.54 -12.89
C GLU A 252 -4.08 -5.99 -12.42
N ASP A 253 -5.07 -6.87 -12.30
CA ASP A 253 -6.41 -6.51 -11.79
C ASP A 253 -6.57 -6.94 -10.33
N THR A 254 -6.59 -5.96 -9.42
CA THR A 254 -6.74 -6.19 -7.98
C THR A 254 -8.10 -6.79 -7.58
N ASN A 255 -9.12 -6.74 -8.44
CA ASN A 255 -10.40 -7.38 -8.18
C ASN A 255 -10.29 -8.92 -8.19
N LEU A 256 -9.29 -9.46 -8.89
CA LEU A 256 -9.01 -10.89 -9.01
C LEU A 256 -8.08 -11.43 -7.92
N VAL A 257 -7.83 -10.66 -6.85
CA VAL A 257 -6.89 -11.06 -5.78
C VAL A 257 -7.28 -12.38 -5.11
N ARG A 258 -8.56 -12.67 -5.00
CA ARG A 258 -9.05 -13.90 -4.37
C ARG A 258 -8.73 -15.13 -5.21
N GLU A 259 -8.96 -15.04 -6.52
CA GLU A 259 -8.65 -16.08 -7.50
C GLU A 259 -7.13 -16.30 -7.59
N ALA A 260 -6.36 -15.20 -7.67
CA ALA A 260 -4.90 -15.25 -7.70
C ALA A 260 -4.32 -15.91 -6.44
N LEU A 261 -4.86 -15.65 -5.25
CA LEU A 261 -4.44 -16.30 -4.01
C LEU A 261 -4.67 -17.81 -4.03
N ALA A 262 -5.77 -18.28 -4.62
CA ALA A 262 -6.07 -19.70 -4.73
C ALA A 262 -5.15 -20.42 -5.73
N GLU A 263 -4.77 -19.74 -6.83
CA GLU A 263 -3.90 -20.25 -7.88
C GLU A 263 -2.43 -20.24 -7.46
N VAL A 264 -1.91 -19.08 -7.05
CA VAL A 264 -0.50 -18.85 -6.72
C VAL A 264 -0.12 -19.51 -5.40
N ARG A 265 -1.01 -19.46 -4.40
CA ARG A 265 -0.77 -19.93 -3.04
C ARG A 265 0.56 -19.36 -2.49
N PRO A 266 0.71 -18.02 -2.42
CA PRO A 266 1.97 -17.40 -2.05
C PRO A 266 2.35 -17.73 -0.59
N THR A 267 3.66 -17.66 -0.28
CA THR A 267 4.14 -17.77 1.10
C THR A 267 4.22 -16.39 1.78
N LEU A 268 4.31 -15.33 1.00
CA LEU A 268 4.45 -13.95 1.44
C LEU A 268 3.53 -13.04 0.62
N MET A 269 3.03 -11.97 1.22
CA MET A 269 2.28 -10.94 0.51
C MET A 269 2.16 -9.69 1.37
N CYS A 270 2.50 -8.53 0.82
CA CYS A 270 2.15 -7.26 1.44
C CYS A 270 0.65 -6.98 1.35
N ALA A 271 0.07 -6.43 2.40
CA ALA A 271 -1.33 -6.01 2.37
C ALA A 271 -1.57 -4.75 3.21
N VAL A 272 -2.70 -4.10 2.97
CA VAL A 272 -3.17 -2.93 3.72
C VAL A 272 -4.33 -3.32 4.64
N PRO A 273 -4.64 -2.54 5.70
CA PRO A 273 -5.71 -2.85 6.64
C PRO A 273 -7.03 -3.22 6.00
N ARG A 274 -7.45 -2.51 4.94
CA ARG A 274 -8.72 -2.76 4.23
C ARG A 274 -8.83 -4.19 3.68
N PHE A 275 -7.72 -4.79 3.27
CA PHE A 275 -7.69 -6.19 2.83
C PHE A 275 -8.05 -7.15 3.98
N TYR A 276 -7.47 -6.94 5.15
CA TYR A 276 -7.75 -7.75 6.34
C TYR A 276 -9.18 -7.52 6.85
N GLU A 277 -9.66 -6.29 6.83
CA GLU A 277 -11.03 -5.93 7.20
C GLU A 277 -12.06 -6.66 6.36
N LYS A 278 -11.90 -6.65 5.03
CA LYS A 278 -12.79 -7.37 4.11
C LYS A 278 -12.82 -8.88 4.37
N ILE A 279 -11.66 -9.51 4.59
CA ILE A 279 -11.59 -10.95 4.89
C ILE A 279 -12.23 -11.22 6.26
N PHE A 280 -11.91 -10.43 7.28
CA PHE A 280 -12.46 -10.57 8.63
C PHE A 280 -13.99 -10.53 8.60
N ALA A 281 -14.54 -9.51 7.97
CA ALA A 281 -15.97 -9.32 7.84
C ALA A 281 -16.62 -10.49 7.07
N THR A 282 -16.09 -10.85 5.90
CA THR A 282 -16.61 -11.98 5.10
C THR A 282 -16.61 -13.30 5.87
N VAL A 283 -15.57 -13.57 6.67
CA VAL A 283 -15.48 -14.79 7.49
C VAL A 283 -16.52 -14.79 8.59
N HIS A 284 -16.74 -13.66 9.28
CA HIS A 284 -17.72 -13.56 10.35
C HIS A 284 -19.15 -13.67 9.81
N ASP A 285 -19.47 -12.99 8.71
CA ASP A 285 -20.80 -13.08 8.07
C ASP A 285 -21.14 -14.52 7.65
N LYS A 286 -20.18 -15.23 7.02
CA LYS A 286 -20.36 -16.64 6.66
C LYS A 286 -20.54 -17.55 7.89
N ALA A 287 -19.83 -17.24 8.98
CA ALA A 287 -20.00 -17.98 10.22
C ALA A 287 -21.38 -17.73 10.84
N ASP A 288 -21.85 -16.48 10.85
CA ASP A 288 -23.16 -16.11 11.42
C ASP A 288 -24.33 -16.63 10.56
N ALA A 289 -24.20 -16.67 9.25
CA ALA A 289 -25.17 -17.27 8.33
C ALA A 289 -25.18 -18.81 8.35
N SER A 290 -24.20 -19.46 9.03
CA SER A 290 -24.10 -20.92 9.08
C SER A 290 -25.03 -21.54 10.13
N SER A 291 -25.20 -22.90 10.09
CA SER A 291 -25.95 -23.61 11.11
C SER A 291 -25.42 -23.34 12.51
N PHE A 292 -26.30 -23.47 13.52
CA PHE A 292 -25.96 -23.24 14.93
C PHE A 292 -24.70 -23.99 15.37
N ALA A 293 -24.57 -25.26 14.98
CA ALA A 293 -23.41 -26.08 15.32
C ALA A 293 -22.10 -25.54 14.71
N LYS A 294 -22.10 -25.13 13.42
CA LYS A 294 -20.93 -24.55 12.74
C LYS A 294 -20.56 -23.19 13.36
N ARG A 295 -21.55 -22.35 13.65
CA ARG A 295 -21.36 -21.06 14.32
C ARG A 295 -20.75 -21.23 15.72
N MET A 296 -21.26 -22.20 16.51
CA MET A 296 -20.70 -22.51 17.83
C MET A 296 -19.26 -23.03 17.73
N LEU A 297 -18.98 -23.94 16.78
CA LEU A 297 -17.64 -24.46 16.51
C LEU A 297 -16.66 -23.33 16.17
N PHE A 298 -17.06 -22.40 15.28
CA PHE A 298 -16.25 -21.22 14.93
C PHE A 298 -15.96 -20.34 16.16
N LYS A 299 -16.97 -20.03 16.98
CA LYS A 299 -16.79 -19.23 18.20
C LYS A 299 -15.84 -19.90 19.20
N LEU A 300 -15.96 -21.21 19.40
CA LEU A 300 -15.05 -21.96 20.27
C LEU A 300 -13.62 -22.00 19.72
N ALA A 301 -13.45 -22.17 18.41
CA ALA A 301 -12.17 -22.12 17.75
C ALA A 301 -11.51 -20.75 17.99
N VAL A 302 -12.17 -19.64 17.63
CA VAL A 302 -11.64 -18.27 17.83
C VAL A 302 -11.29 -18.02 19.30
N LYS A 303 -12.14 -18.45 20.26
CA LYS A 303 -11.86 -18.33 21.70
C LYS A 303 -10.60 -19.09 22.09
N THR A 304 -10.44 -20.32 21.60
CA THR A 304 -9.25 -21.16 21.87
C THR A 304 -7.98 -20.53 21.29
N GLY A 305 -8.03 -20.07 20.03
CA GLY A 305 -6.92 -19.38 19.40
C GLY A 305 -6.49 -18.12 20.15
N ARG A 306 -7.44 -17.28 20.54
CA ARG A 306 -7.18 -16.07 21.36
C ARG A 306 -6.50 -16.42 22.69
N ARG A 307 -6.91 -17.49 23.36
CA ARG A 307 -6.30 -17.92 24.61
C ARG A 307 -4.84 -18.37 24.40
N VAL A 308 -4.56 -19.12 23.34
CA VAL A 308 -3.17 -19.51 22.97
C VAL A 308 -2.34 -18.27 22.66
N LEU A 309 -2.90 -17.33 21.89
CA LEU A 309 -2.23 -16.07 21.54
C LEU A 309 -1.87 -15.25 22.79
N THR A 310 -2.81 -15.06 23.72
CA THR A 310 -2.54 -14.34 24.99
C THR A 310 -1.42 -14.98 25.80
N LEU A 311 -1.34 -16.31 25.85
CA LEU A 311 -0.23 -16.99 26.51
C LEU A 311 1.11 -16.74 25.79
N LYS A 312 1.09 -16.73 24.43
CA LYS A 312 2.27 -16.40 23.62
C LYS A 312 2.74 -14.95 23.87
N GLU A 313 1.82 -13.99 23.94
CA GLU A 313 2.11 -12.58 24.28
C GLU A 313 2.79 -12.45 25.67
N GLN A 314 2.40 -13.32 26.61
CA GLN A 314 2.97 -13.39 27.96
C GLN A 314 4.26 -14.24 28.07
N ASN A 315 4.81 -14.72 26.95
CA ASN A 315 5.91 -15.69 26.90
C ASN A 315 5.63 -16.98 27.71
N ARG A 316 4.36 -17.39 27.82
CA ARG A 316 3.91 -18.58 28.55
C ARG A 316 3.52 -19.68 27.56
N LYS A 317 3.87 -20.93 27.88
CA LYS A 317 3.48 -22.10 27.09
C LYS A 317 2.02 -22.49 27.37
N PRO A 318 1.22 -22.84 26.36
CA PRO A 318 -0.12 -23.38 26.57
C PRO A 318 -0.04 -24.76 27.26
N SER A 319 -1.05 -25.06 28.10
CA SER A 319 -1.19 -26.39 28.69
C SER A 319 -1.38 -27.46 27.60
N PHE A 320 -1.08 -28.71 27.96
CA PHE A 320 -1.22 -29.85 27.02
C PHE A 320 -2.65 -29.97 26.43
N LEU A 321 -3.67 -29.81 27.27
CA LEU A 321 -5.07 -29.84 26.84
C LEU A 321 -5.41 -28.69 25.90
N LEU A 322 -4.94 -27.48 26.21
CA LEU A 322 -5.17 -26.32 25.35
C LEU A 322 -4.46 -26.47 24.00
N LYS A 323 -3.24 -27.03 23.97
CA LYS A 323 -2.51 -27.34 22.75
C LYS A 323 -3.24 -28.40 21.89
N LYS A 324 -3.78 -29.46 22.53
CA LYS A 324 -4.62 -30.45 21.81
C LYS A 324 -5.88 -29.82 21.22
N ALA A 325 -6.58 -28.98 21.99
CA ALA A 325 -7.76 -28.27 21.51
C ALA A 325 -7.42 -27.32 20.33
N TYR A 326 -6.30 -26.58 20.42
CA TYR A 326 -5.84 -25.73 19.33
C TYR A 326 -5.56 -26.53 18.06
N ASN A 327 -4.84 -27.65 18.15
CA ASN A 327 -4.53 -28.52 17.01
C ASN A 327 -5.79 -29.16 16.40
N PHE A 328 -6.80 -29.48 17.21
CA PHE A 328 -8.11 -29.94 16.73
C PHE A 328 -8.80 -28.83 15.91
N PHE A 329 -8.87 -27.60 16.44
CA PHE A 329 -9.48 -26.48 15.71
C PHE A 329 -8.65 -26.05 14.50
N ASP A 330 -7.33 -26.24 14.51
CA ASP A 330 -6.51 -25.97 13.34
C ASP A 330 -6.93 -26.84 12.15
N LYS A 331 -7.11 -28.14 12.37
CA LYS A 331 -7.58 -29.07 11.32
C LYS A 331 -9.02 -28.78 10.87
N MET A 332 -9.91 -28.46 11.79
CA MET A 332 -11.34 -28.35 11.51
C MET A 332 -11.77 -26.97 11.00
N VAL A 333 -11.09 -25.90 11.46
CA VAL A 333 -11.50 -24.51 11.24
C VAL A 333 -10.37 -23.68 10.63
N TYR A 334 -9.19 -23.58 11.28
CA TYR A 334 -8.17 -22.61 10.87
C TYR A 334 -7.56 -22.95 9.51
N THR A 335 -7.35 -24.22 9.19
CA THR A 335 -6.86 -24.64 7.86
C THR A 335 -7.79 -24.15 6.75
N LYS A 336 -9.12 -24.17 6.95
CA LYS A 336 -10.09 -23.65 5.98
C LYS A 336 -10.03 -22.12 5.86
N LEU A 337 -9.79 -21.42 6.98
CA LEU A 337 -9.61 -19.96 6.99
C LEU A 337 -8.29 -19.56 6.32
N LYS A 338 -7.21 -20.26 6.60
CA LYS A 338 -5.91 -20.07 5.94
C LYS A 338 -5.98 -20.33 4.43
N ALA A 339 -6.80 -21.29 3.99
CA ALA A 339 -7.00 -21.60 2.58
C ALA A 339 -7.56 -20.41 1.76
N VAL A 340 -8.27 -19.46 2.39
CA VAL A 340 -8.72 -18.21 1.74
C VAL A 340 -7.53 -17.39 1.24
N LEU A 341 -6.36 -17.52 1.90
CA LEU A 341 -5.10 -16.87 1.55
C LEU A 341 -4.13 -17.84 0.83
N GLY A 342 -4.64 -18.90 0.22
CA GLY A 342 -3.82 -19.91 -0.47
C GLY A 342 -3.23 -21.00 0.44
N GLY A 343 -3.35 -20.89 1.76
CA GLY A 343 -2.99 -21.93 2.75
C GLY A 343 -1.50 -22.11 3.03
N ARG A 344 -0.60 -21.31 2.42
CA ARG A 344 0.87 -21.43 2.56
C ARG A 344 1.53 -20.21 3.17
N ILE A 345 0.77 -19.17 3.53
CA ILE A 345 1.31 -17.91 4.06
C ILE A 345 2.19 -18.16 5.30
N LYS A 346 3.46 -17.78 5.24
CA LYS A 346 4.40 -17.70 6.36
C LYS A 346 4.11 -16.45 7.21
N PHE A 347 4.09 -15.29 6.57
CA PHE A 347 3.68 -14.03 7.16
C PHE A 347 3.20 -13.03 6.10
N MET A 348 2.49 -12.02 6.56
CA MET A 348 1.99 -10.93 5.72
C MET A 348 2.30 -9.58 6.39
N PRO A 349 3.20 -8.76 5.82
CA PRO A 349 3.35 -7.38 6.24
C PRO A 349 2.04 -6.61 6.06
N CYS A 350 1.72 -5.75 7.04
CA CYS A 350 0.57 -4.85 7.00
C CYS A 350 1.03 -3.43 7.32
N GLY A 351 0.77 -2.50 6.41
CA GLY A 351 1.19 -1.11 6.54
C GLY A 351 0.28 -0.14 5.78
N GLY A 352 0.66 1.14 5.79
CA GLY A 352 -0.03 2.20 5.04
C GLY A 352 -1.20 2.86 5.76
N ALA A 353 -1.82 2.21 6.73
CA ALA A 353 -2.85 2.75 7.63
C ALA A 353 -2.88 1.95 8.93
N ASN A 354 -3.65 2.41 9.91
CA ASN A 354 -3.83 1.70 11.17
C ASN A 354 -4.72 0.46 10.98
N LEU A 355 -4.26 -0.70 11.46
CA LEU A 355 -5.07 -1.92 11.55
C LEU A 355 -5.76 -1.98 12.91
N GLU A 356 -7.06 -2.15 12.92
CA GLU A 356 -7.83 -2.28 14.17
C GLU A 356 -7.34 -3.52 14.95
N PRO A 357 -6.98 -3.37 16.26
CA PRO A 357 -6.30 -4.42 17.03
C PRO A 357 -7.08 -5.74 17.12
N SER A 358 -8.43 -5.72 17.12
CA SER A 358 -9.22 -6.96 17.17
C SER A 358 -9.11 -7.79 15.91
N ILE A 359 -8.88 -7.14 14.75
CA ILE A 359 -8.67 -7.79 13.46
C ILE A 359 -7.29 -8.45 13.45
N GLY A 360 -6.24 -7.72 13.83
CA GLY A 360 -4.90 -8.28 13.98
C GLY A 360 -4.90 -9.49 14.94
N ARG A 361 -5.58 -9.34 16.09
CA ARG A 361 -5.76 -10.43 17.07
C ARG A 361 -6.50 -11.64 16.50
N PHE A 362 -7.49 -11.44 15.65
CA PHE A 362 -8.18 -12.53 14.98
C PHE A 362 -7.23 -13.33 14.09
N PHE A 363 -6.51 -12.68 13.16
CA PHE A 363 -5.60 -13.35 12.23
C PHE A 363 -4.48 -14.08 12.98
N GLN A 364 -3.84 -13.43 13.95
CA GLN A 364 -2.83 -14.05 14.78
C GLN A 364 -3.37 -15.27 15.54
N SER A 365 -4.62 -15.21 16.05
CA SER A 365 -5.23 -16.29 16.82
C SER A 365 -5.50 -17.55 16.00
N ILE A 366 -5.72 -17.42 14.70
CA ILE A 366 -5.92 -18.54 13.77
C ILE A 366 -4.62 -18.99 13.08
N GLY A 367 -3.48 -18.42 13.50
CA GLY A 367 -2.15 -18.78 13.00
C GLY A 367 -1.76 -18.14 11.66
N ILE A 368 -2.39 -17.03 11.27
CA ILE A 368 -1.92 -16.17 10.17
C ILE A 368 -1.06 -15.07 10.79
N ASN A 369 0.24 -15.09 10.46
CA ASN A 369 1.22 -14.17 11.01
C ASN A 369 1.17 -12.81 10.27
N VAL A 370 0.38 -11.87 10.79
CA VAL A 370 0.35 -10.49 10.30
C VAL A 370 1.47 -9.72 10.98
N LYS A 371 2.36 -9.08 10.21
CA LYS A 371 3.43 -8.24 10.73
C LYS A 371 3.09 -6.77 10.48
N LEU A 372 2.50 -6.12 11.48
CA LEU A 372 2.19 -4.70 11.39
C LEU A 372 3.48 -3.88 11.40
N GLY A 373 3.58 -2.92 10.49
CA GLY A 373 4.69 -2.00 10.36
C GLY A 373 4.24 -0.57 10.11
N TYR A 374 5.13 0.37 10.41
CA TYR A 374 4.95 1.79 10.18
C TYR A 374 6.07 2.34 9.32
N GLY A 375 5.71 3.27 8.47
CA GLY A 375 6.60 4.08 7.67
C GLY A 375 5.84 4.90 6.64
N MET A 376 6.58 5.67 5.88
CA MET A 376 6.06 6.59 4.90
C MET A 376 7.00 6.64 3.67
N THR A 377 6.61 7.33 2.63
CA THR A 377 7.46 7.46 1.43
C THR A 377 8.79 8.11 1.79
N GLU A 378 8.77 9.12 2.64
CA GLU A 378 9.93 9.87 3.13
C GLU A 378 10.90 9.05 4.00
N THR A 379 10.50 7.83 4.40
CA THR A 379 11.36 6.87 5.13
C THR A 379 11.64 5.59 4.35
N THR A 380 11.52 5.62 3.04
CA THR A 380 11.76 4.48 2.13
C THR A 380 11.03 3.22 2.62
N ALA A 381 9.76 3.35 2.98
CA ALA A 381 8.78 2.39 3.46
C ALA A 381 8.79 2.12 4.99
N THR A 382 9.87 1.66 5.63
CA THR A 382 9.74 1.03 6.96
C THR A 382 10.60 1.70 8.03
N VAL A 383 9.96 2.18 9.09
CA VAL A 383 10.56 2.69 10.33
C VAL A 383 10.52 1.64 11.45
N SER A 384 9.39 0.95 11.57
CA SER A 384 9.18 -0.11 12.57
C SER A 384 8.37 -1.26 12.01
N CYS A 385 8.55 -2.46 12.56
CA CYS A 385 7.81 -3.65 12.17
C CYS A 385 7.81 -4.68 13.32
N TRP A 386 6.73 -5.45 13.47
CA TRP A 386 6.70 -6.57 14.43
C TRP A 386 7.74 -7.62 14.06
N GLY A 387 8.45 -8.13 15.09
CA GLY A 387 9.30 -9.30 14.97
C GLY A 387 8.50 -10.61 15.05
N ASP A 388 9.18 -11.75 14.86
CA ASP A 388 8.52 -13.06 14.89
C ASP A 388 8.18 -13.54 16.31
N ASN A 389 8.99 -13.18 17.30
CA ASN A 389 8.89 -13.70 18.65
C ASN A 389 8.30 -12.71 19.67
N ARG A 390 8.22 -11.44 19.33
CA ARG A 390 7.66 -10.39 20.19
C ARG A 390 6.81 -9.45 19.35
N PHE A 391 5.54 -9.39 19.65
CA PHE A 391 4.62 -8.43 19.04
C PHE A 391 3.67 -7.90 20.13
N ASN A 392 3.35 -6.63 20.02
CA ASN A 392 2.33 -5.97 20.82
C ASN A 392 1.23 -5.50 19.86
N LEU A 393 0.05 -6.10 19.96
CA LEU A 393 -1.07 -5.85 19.04
C LEU A 393 -1.57 -4.39 19.00
N GLN A 394 -1.16 -3.57 19.95
CA GLN A 394 -1.48 -2.14 20.00
C GLN A 394 -0.38 -1.27 19.37
N SER A 395 0.82 -1.84 19.14
CA SER A 395 1.96 -1.13 18.56
C SER A 395 2.08 -1.37 17.06
N VAL A 396 2.84 -0.52 16.37
CA VAL A 396 3.27 -0.72 14.98
C VAL A 396 4.65 -1.38 14.89
N GLY A 397 5.04 -2.09 15.93
CA GLY A 397 6.28 -2.86 16.02
C GLY A 397 7.42 -2.13 16.70
N THR A 398 8.54 -2.83 16.82
CA THR A 398 9.80 -2.27 17.29
C THR A 398 10.55 -1.61 16.14
N LEU A 399 11.41 -0.65 16.46
CA LEU A 399 12.21 0.06 15.46
C LEU A 399 13.03 -0.90 14.60
N MET A 400 13.14 -0.60 13.33
CA MET A 400 14.05 -1.32 12.44
C MET A 400 15.51 -1.08 12.83
N PRO A 401 16.43 -1.97 12.52
CA PRO A 401 17.85 -1.76 12.76
C PRO A 401 18.36 -0.43 12.19
N ASN A 402 19.19 0.27 12.95
CA ASN A 402 19.77 1.56 12.56
C ASN A 402 18.78 2.73 12.38
N VAL A 403 17.57 2.60 12.89
CA VAL A 403 16.56 3.67 12.94
C VAL A 403 16.56 4.31 14.32
N GLN A 404 16.59 5.63 14.36
CA GLN A 404 16.42 6.42 15.58
C GLN A 404 15.06 7.11 15.54
N VAL A 405 14.32 7.02 16.64
CA VAL A 405 13.05 7.72 16.81
C VAL A 405 13.11 8.52 18.12
N ARG A 406 12.66 9.76 18.06
CA ARG A 406 12.47 10.63 19.20
C ARG A 406 11.05 11.18 19.17
N ILE A 407 10.44 11.30 20.34
CA ILE A 407 9.15 11.98 20.50
C ILE A 407 9.41 13.46 20.76
N GLY A 408 8.94 14.31 19.87
CA GLY A 408 9.06 15.75 19.91
C GLY A 408 7.88 16.44 20.57
N GLU A 409 7.72 17.75 20.27
CA GLU A 409 6.56 18.55 20.68
C GLU A 409 5.28 17.95 20.09
N ASP A 410 4.14 18.16 20.74
CA ASP A 410 2.83 17.59 20.36
C ASP A 410 2.85 16.06 20.19
N ASN A 411 3.77 15.37 20.87
CA ASN A 411 4.04 13.96 20.72
C ASN A 411 4.43 13.54 19.30
N GLU A 412 4.96 14.45 18.47
CA GLU A 412 5.37 14.16 17.10
C GLU A 412 6.47 13.09 17.06
N ILE A 413 6.28 12.07 16.23
CA ILE A 413 7.30 11.06 15.93
C ILE A 413 8.33 11.69 15.00
N LEU A 414 9.55 11.83 15.51
CA LEU A 414 10.71 12.33 14.75
C LEU A 414 11.61 11.15 14.40
N VAL A 415 11.99 11.02 13.12
CA VAL A 415 12.73 9.87 12.62
C VAL A 415 14.08 10.26 12.03
N LYS A 416 15.15 9.54 12.37
CA LYS A 416 16.47 9.70 11.77
C LYS A 416 17.09 8.34 11.43
N GLY A 417 17.75 8.25 10.28
CA GLY A 417 18.42 7.04 9.81
C GLY A 417 18.72 7.11 8.33
N GLY A 418 19.53 6.18 7.84
CA GLY A 418 19.94 6.16 6.44
C GLY A 418 18.81 5.87 5.44
N MET A 419 17.65 5.39 5.90
CA MET A 419 16.48 5.19 5.08
C MET A 419 15.64 6.48 4.88
N VAL A 420 15.98 7.60 5.53
CA VAL A 420 15.25 8.87 5.42
C VAL A 420 15.60 9.56 4.09
N MET A 421 14.61 10.10 3.41
CA MET A 421 14.72 10.77 2.11
C MET A 421 15.81 11.85 2.08
N LYS A 422 16.34 12.14 0.90
CA LYS A 422 17.23 13.27 0.66
C LYS A 422 16.53 14.63 0.78
N GLY A 423 15.23 14.67 0.52
CA GLY A 423 14.39 15.86 0.54
C GLY A 423 13.29 15.81 -0.52
N TYR A 424 12.63 16.94 -0.74
CA TYR A 424 11.62 17.08 -1.79
C TYR A 424 12.25 17.67 -3.08
N TYR A 425 11.99 17.00 -4.20
CA TYR A 425 12.53 17.35 -5.51
C TYR A 425 12.11 18.76 -5.92
N LYS A 426 13.10 19.60 -6.29
CA LYS A 426 12.92 21.01 -6.65
C LYS A 426 12.15 21.86 -5.61
N ASN A 427 12.15 21.44 -4.34
CA ASN A 427 11.42 22.13 -3.30
C ASN A 427 12.25 22.24 -2.00
N PRO A 428 13.25 23.14 -1.95
CA PRO A 428 14.13 23.31 -0.80
C PRO A 428 13.41 23.86 0.43
N GLU A 429 12.39 24.70 0.26
CA GLU A 429 11.63 25.28 1.38
C GLU A 429 10.84 24.21 2.14
N GLU A 430 10.12 23.35 1.43
CA GLU A 430 9.40 22.25 2.06
C GLU A 430 10.36 21.18 2.61
N THR A 431 11.52 21.00 1.98
CA THR A 431 12.59 20.17 2.53
C THR A 431 13.07 20.71 3.88
N ALA A 432 13.37 21.99 3.97
CA ALA A 432 13.81 22.61 5.22
C ALA A 432 12.76 22.48 6.34
N LYS A 433 11.47 22.62 6.02
CA LYS A 433 10.37 22.43 6.98
C LYS A 433 10.18 20.98 7.43
N ALA A 434 10.58 20.01 6.59
CA ALA A 434 10.43 18.59 6.89
C ALA A 434 11.45 18.08 7.91
N PHE A 435 12.53 18.82 8.17
CA PHE A 435 13.57 18.40 9.09
C PHE A 435 13.69 19.34 10.30
N THR A 436 14.09 18.77 11.44
CA THR A 436 14.52 19.54 12.59
C THR A 436 15.96 20.04 12.38
N PRO A 437 16.42 21.07 13.14
CA PRO A 437 17.80 21.59 13.01
C PRO A 437 18.88 20.51 13.23
N ASP A 438 18.61 19.48 14.02
CA ASP A 438 19.50 18.35 14.30
C ASP A 438 19.29 17.14 13.36
N GLY A 439 18.51 17.33 12.27
CA GLY A 439 18.39 16.41 11.15
C GLY A 439 17.41 15.24 11.33
N PHE A 440 16.44 15.34 12.24
CA PHE A 440 15.33 14.40 12.30
C PHE A 440 14.23 14.80 11.32
N LEU A 441 13.67 13.84 10.61
CA LEU A 441 12.48 14.02 9.79
C LEU A 441 11.25 14.19 10.69
N ARG A 442 10.46 15.23 10.45
CA ARG A 442 9.14 15.45 11.04
C ARG A 442 8.11 14.62 10.29
N THR A 443 7.56 13.60 10.93
CA THR A 443 6.62 12.70 10.25
C THR A 443 5.21 13.28 10.13
N GLY A 444 4.85 14.21 11.03
CA GLY A 444 3.49 14.70 11.19
C GLY A 444 2.53 13.69 11.80
N ASP A 445 3.05 12.56 12.29
CA ASP A 445 2.30 11.54 13.05
C ASP A 445 2.67 11.67 14.53
N ALA A 446 1.69 11.63 15.43
CA ALA A 446 1.90 11.61 16.86
C ALA A 446 1.96 10.19 17.39
N GLY A 447 2.75 9.99 18.45
CA GLY A 447 2.91 8.66 19.03
C GLY A 447 3.75 8.63 20.30
N LYS A 448 4.07 7.42 20.72
CA LYS A 448 4.93 7.15 21.87
C LYS A 448 5.78 5.90 21.66
N ILE A 449 6.85 5.80 22.39
CA ILE A 449 7.70 4.61 22.49
C ILE A 449 7.63 4.08 23.91
N ASP A 450 7.52 2.75 24.07
CA ASP A 450 7.60 2.10 25.37
C ASP A 450 9.04 1.64 25.71
N GLU A 451 9.24 1.13 26.94
CA GLU A 451 10.53 0.62 27.43
C GLU A 451 11.10 -0.55 26.61
N ASN A 452 10.25 -1.23 25.84
CA ASN A 452 10.63 -2.34 24.96
C ASN A 452 10.90 -1.89 23.51
N ASN A 453 11.00 -0.58 23.26
CA ASN A 453 11.13 0.02 21.93
C ASN A 453 9.96 -0.29 20.96
N ASN A 454 8.77 -0.58 21.50
CA ASN A 454 7.58 -0.62 20.67
C ASN A 454 7.12 0.80 20.35
N LEU A 455 6.89 1.06 19.08
CA LEU A 455 6.33 2.33 18.58
C LEU A 455 4.80 2.23 18.52
N PHE A 456 4.13 3.24 19.06
CA PHE A 456 2.67 3.39 19.03
C PHE A 456 2.35 4.66 18.29
N ILE A 457 1.48 4.57 17.29
CA ILE A 457 0.89 5.74 16.62
C ILE A 457 -0.42 6.03 17.32
N THR A 458 -0.59 7.25 17.77
CA THR A 458 -1.84 7.70 18.40
C THR A 458 -2.74 8.38 17.38
N GLU A 459 -2.17 9.26 16.55
CA GLU A 459 -2.95 10.08 15.63
C GLU A 459 -2.06 10.76 14.57
N ARG A 460 -2.70 11.37 13.57
CA ARG A 460 -2.00 12.21 12.60
C ARG A 460 -2.23 13.68 12.96
N ILE A 461 -1.16 14.40 13.33
CA ILE A 461 -1.23 15.77 13.86
C ILE A 461 -2.02 16.70 12.93
N LYS A 462 -1.75 16.62 11.62
CA LYS A 462 -2.42 17.46 10.62
C LYS A 462 -3.87 17.07 10.30
N GLU A 463 -4.33 15.92 10.77
CA GLU A 463 -5.69 15.41 10.54
C GLU A 463 -6.55 15.46 11.82
N LEU A 464 -5.98 15.86 12.94
CA LEU A 464 -6.73 16.16 14.15
C LEU A 464 -7.78 17.22 13.89
N MET A 465 -8.98 16.94 14.30
CA MET A 465 -10.10 17.88 14.29
C MET A 465 -10.31 18.44 15.68
N LYS A 466 -10.47 19.75 15.81
CA LYS A 466 -10.79 20.36 17.08
C LYS A 466 -12.25 20.79 17.08
N THR A 467 -13.04 20.18 17.93
CA THR A 467 -14.46 20.60 18.08
C THR A 467 -14.56 22.03 18.64
N SER A 468 -15.71 22.68 18.45
CA SER A 468 -15.97 24.01 19.03
C SER A 468 -15.88 24.04 20.57
N ASN A 469 -16.00 22.88 21.21
CA ASN A 469 -15.85 22.70 22.66
C ASN A 469 -14.40 22.38 23.08
N GLY A 470 -13.43 22.50 22.15
CA GLY A 470 -12.01 22.32 22.40
C GLY A 470 -11.54 20.85 22.51
N LYS A 471 -12.40 19.86 22.25
CA LYS A 471 -12.01 18.45 22.25
C LYS A 471 -11.30 18.09 20.96
N TYR A 472 -10.19 17.36 21.05
CA TYR A 472 -9.49 16.80 19.90
C TYR A 472 -10.13 15.47 19.49
N ILE A 473 -10.37 15.33 18.22
CA ILE A 473 -10.96 14.13 17.60
C ILE A 473 -9.98 13.59 16.59
N ALA A 474 -9.64 12.30 16.70
CA ALA A 474 -8.85 11.56 15.73
C ALA A 474 -9.78 10.84 14.73
N PRO A 475 -10.08 11.43 13.56
CA PRO A 475 -11.12 10.92 12.68
C PRO A 475 -10.81 9.51 12.15
N GLN A 476 -9.55 9.22 11.86
CA GLN A 476 -9.14 7.90 11.34
C GLN A 476 -9.41 6.75 12.31
N LEU A 477 -9.33 6.98 13.64
CA LEU A 477 -9.65 5.96 14.64
C LEU A 477 -11.12 5.62 14.62
N ILE A 478 -12.00 6.64 14.52
CA ILE A 478 -13.45 6.47 14.45
C ILE A 478 -13.83 5.79 13.13
N GLU A 479 -13.25 6.27 12.01
CA GLU A 479 -13.48 5.71 10.68
C GLU A 479 -13.07 4.26 10.59
N GLY A 480 -11.88 3.90 11.08
CA GLY A 480 -11.40 2.52 11.13
C GLY A 480 -12.30 1.63 12.01
N LYS A 481 -12.78 2.17 13.13
CA LYS A 481 -13.66 1.42 14.04
C LYS A 481 -15.04 1.13 13.47
N VAL A 482 -15.63 2.11 12.81
CA VAL A 482 -16.97 2.00 12.20
C VAL A 482 -16.88 1.31 10.83
N GLY A 483 -15.87 1.62 10.03
CA GLY A 483 -15.67 1.09 8.69
C GLY A 483 -15.32 -0.39 8.60
N LYS A 484 -15.00 -1.05 9.72
CA LYS A 484 -14.75 -2.51 9.76
C LYS A 484 -16.00 -3.36 9.57
N TYR A 485 -17.19 -2.76 9.66
CA TYR A 485 -18.45 -3.48 9.52
C TYR A 485 -18.91 -3.43 8.05
N ASN A 486 -19.28 -4.59 7.51
CA ASN A 486 -19.67 -4.74 6.10
C ASN A 486 -20.84 -3.85 5.65
N LEU A 487 -21.62 -3.36 6.59
CA LEU A 487 -22.72 -2.42 6.31
C LEU A 487 -22.22 -1.06 5.80
N ILE A 488 -20.96 -0.71 6.09
CA ILE A 488 -20.35 0.58 5.75
C ILE A 488 -19.29 0.36 4.66
N GLU A 489 -19.53 0.92 3.46
CA GLU A 489 -18.55 0.88 2.37
C GLU A 489 -17.48 1.96 2.54
N GLN A 490 -17.91 3.20 2.82
CA GLN A 490 -17.01 4.33 3.09
C GLN A 490 -17.61 5.24 4.16
N ILE A 491 -16.73 5.89 4.92
CA ILE A 491 -17.13 6.83 5.96
C ILE A 491 -16.14 8.00 6.01
N ALA A 492 -16.65 9.22 6.14
CA ALA A 492 -15.87 10.42 6.41
C ALA A 492 -16.39 11.11 7.66
N VAL A 493 -15.58 11.17 8.69
CA VAL A 493 -15.88 11.83 9.98
C VAL A 493 -15.74 13.34 9.84
N ILE A 494 -16.69 14.07 10.42
CA ILE A 494 -16.78 15.52 10.45
C ILE A 494 -16.84 15.98 11.91
N ALA A 495 -15.88 16.80 12.33
CA ALA A 495 -15.84 17.34 13.71
C ALA A 495 -15.17 18.71 13.83
N ASP A 496 -14.35 19.11 12.82
CA ASP A 496 -13.54 20.33 12.91
C ASP A 496 -14.42 21.60 13.00
N GLY A 497 -14.23 22.37 14.08
CA GLY A 497 -15.05 23.54 14.39
C GLY A 497 -16.51 23.25 14.73
N LYS A 498 -16.92 21.99 14.81
CA LYS A 498 -18.32 21.58 15.03
C LYS A 498 -18.60 21.23 16.50
N LYS A 499 -19.88 21.28 16.90
CA LYS A 499 -20.30 21.03 18.30
C LYS A 499 -20.16 19.58 18.74
N PHE A 500 -20.25 18.63 17.81
CA PHE A 500 -20.17 17.18 18.04
C PHE A 500 -19.67 16.48 16.77
N VAL A 501 -19.30 15.21 16.90
CA VAL A 501 -18.88 14.38 15.78
C VAL A 501 -20.09 13.95 14.95
N SER A 502 -20.01 14.16 13.63
CA SER A 502 -20.94 13.62 12.65
C SER A 502 -20.20 12.87 11.54
N ALA A 503 -20.91 12.21 10.63
CA ALA A 503 -20.31 11.48 9.54
C ALA A 503 -21.13 11.53 8.25
N LEU A 504 -20.41 11.54 7.12
CA LEU A 504 -20.93 11.16 5.82
C LEU A 504 -20.66 9.68 5.62
N ILE A 505 -21.66 8.89 5.28
CA ILE A 505 -21.58 7.44 5.19
C ILE A 505 -22.09 6.96 3.84
N VAL A 506 -21.28 6.19 3.15
CA VAL A 506 -21.70 5.40 2.00
C VAL A 506 -21.99 3.99 2.50
N PRO A 507 -23.24 3.54 2.48
CA PRO A 507 -23.58 2.18 2.91
C PRO A 507 -23.15 1.16 1.83
N ASN A 508 -22.88 -0.06 2.26
CA ASN A 508 -22.77 -1.19 1.33
C ASN A 508 -24.19 -1.57 0.86
N TYR A 509 -24.50 -1.22 -0.37
CA TYR A 509 -25.85 -1.38 -0.93
C TYR A 509 -26.28 -2.84 -1.07
N GLU A 510 -25.37 -3.75 -1.33
CA GLU A 510 -25.66 -5.18 -1.43
C GLU A 510 -26.14 -5.70 -0.06
N MET A 511 -25.38 -5.40 0.99
CA MET A 511 -25.73 -5.77 2.36
C MET A 511 -27.03 -5.09 2.85
N LEU A 512 -27.19 -3.82 2.48
CA LEU A 512 -28.40 -3.06 2.83
C LEU A 512 -29.63 -3.66 2.16
N THR A 513 -29.56 -3.94 0.87
CA THR A 513 -30.65 -4.58 0.11
C THR A 513 -31.01 -5.95 0.69
N GLN A 514 -30.00 -6.74 1.07
CA GLN A 514 -30.23 -8.04 1.69
C GLN A 514 -30.91 -7.91 3.07
N ALA A 515 -30.48 -6.96 3.90
CA ALA A 515 -31.08 -6.71 5.21
C ALA A 515 -32.55 -6.26 5.12
N PHE A 516 -32.94 -5.64 4.01
CA PHE A 516 -34.32 -5.11 3.83
C PHE A 516 -35.20 -5.93 2.88
N LYS A 517 -34.70 -7.09 2.38
CA LYS A 517 -35.49 -7.99 1.51
C LYS A 517 -36.85 -8.38 2.12
N ASP A 518 -36.88 -8.60 3.43
CA ASP A 518 -38.06 -9.10 4.14
C ASP A 518 -39.02 -7.96 4.57
N LEU A 519 -38.59 -6.69 4.41
CA LEU A 519 -39.37 -5.54 4.90
C LEU A 519 -40.26 -4.86 3.83
N ASN A 520 -40.31 -5.42 2.60
CA ASN A 520 -41.13 -4.91 1.47
C ASN A 520 -40.98 -3.39 1.20
N ILE A 521 -39.80 -2.82 1.42
CA ILE A 521 -39.52 -1.42 1.14
C ILE A 521 -39.52 -1.21 -0.36
N LYS A 522 -40.44 -0.40 -0.88
CA LYS A 522 -40.46 0.00 -2.29
C LYS A 522 -39.50 1.16 -2.52
N TYR A 523 -38.49 0.98 -3.35
CA TYR A 523 -37.55 2.03 -3.77
C TYR A 523 -37.27 1.91 -5.26
N LYS A 524 -36.99 3.06 -5.91
CA LYS A 524 -36.71 3.13 -7.36
C LYS A 524 -35.23 2.92 -7.66
N ASN A 525 -34.36 3.41 -6.78
CA ASN A 525 -32.89 3.36 -6.91
C ASN A 525 -32.25 3.51 -5.53
N THR A 526 -30.92 3.38 -5.49
CA THR A 526 -30.11 3.50 -4.25
C THR A 526 -30.30 4.85 -3.54
N ALA A 527 -30.43 5.95 -4.31
CA ALA A 527 -30.65 7.29 -3.73
C ALA A 527 -32.01 7.44 -3.04
N ASP A 528 -32.99 6.67 -3.47
CA ASP A 528 -34.33 6.61 -2.85
C ASP A 528 -34.29 5.75 -1.58
N LEU A 529 -33.63 4.60 -1.65
CA LEU A 529 -33.48 3.67 -0.53
C LEU A 529 -32.87 4.34 0.72
N ILE A 530 -31.79 5.11 0.57
CA ILE A 530 -31.10 5.76 1.68
C ILE A 530 -31.88 6.92 2.33
N LYS A 531 -32.93 7.40 1.69
CA LYS A 531 -33.84 8.43 2.26
C LYS A 531 -34.94 7.83 3.10
N HIS A 532 -35.13 6.52 3.02
CA HIS A 532 -36.21 5.86 3.75
C HIS A 532 -35.91 5.88 5.26
N SER A 533 -36.91 6.32 6.06
CA SER A 533 -36.76 6.48 7.51
C SER A 533 -36.30 5.20 8.23
N GLN A 534 -36.85 4.05 7.84
CA GLN A 534 -36.46 2.74 8.40
C GLN A 534 -35.02 2.37 8.10
N VAL A 535 -34.48 2.77 6.94
CA VAL A 535 -33.07 2.55 6.58
C VAL A 535 -32.18 3.42 7.46
N ILE A 536 -32.52 4.69 7.61
CA ILE A 536 -31.77 5.63 8.45
C ILE A 536 -31.79 5.16 9.91
N GLU A 537 -32.95 4.75 10.42
CA GLU A 537 -33.10 4.24 11.79
C GLU A 537 -32.27 2.95 12.00
N TYR A 538 -32.32 2.03 11.05
CA TYR A 538 -31.53 0.78 11.09
C TYR A 538 -30.04 1.07 11.16
N ILE A 539 -29.51 1.89 10.25
CA ILE A 539 -28.08 2.26 10.24
C ILE A 539 -27.73 3.00 11.54
N GLY A 540 -28.58 3.89 12.04
CA GLY A 540 -28.37 4.56 13.32
C GLY A 540 -28.24 3.60 14.50
N LYS A 541 -29.09 2.58 14.58
CA LYS A 541 -29.01 1.53 15.59
C LYS A 541 -27.73 0.70 15.48
N GLN A 542 -27.30 0.39 14.26
CA GLN A 542 -26.04 -0.32 14.06
C GLN A 542 -24.84 0.54 14.45
N LEU A 543 -24.81 1.82 14.05
CA LEU A 543 -23.75 2.76 14.44
C LEU A 543 -23.58 2.85 15.96
N GLN A 544 -24.67 2.94 16.72
CA GLN A 544 -24.62 2.93 18.20
C GLN A 544 -23.90 1.69 18.73
N LYS A 545 -24.14 0.51 18.14
CA LYS A 545 -23.44 -0.72 18.52
C LYS A 545 -21.96 -0.68 18.11
N PHE A 546 -21.66 -0.16 16.91
CA PHE A 546 -20.31 -0.14 16.36
C PHE A 546 -19.35 0.76 17.13
N GLN A 547 -19.87 1.79 17.79
CA GLN A 547 -19.11 2.79 18.53
C GLN A 547 -19.35 2.75 20.05
N SER A 548 -19.97 1.69 20.58
CA SER A 548 -20.39 1.60 21.99
C SER A 548 -19.28 1.71 23.01
N ASP A 549 -18.04 1.43 22.62
CA ASP A 549 -16.82 1.49 23.43
C ASP A 549 -15.99 2.77 23.17
N LEU A 550 -16.47 3.69 22.32
CA LEU A 550 -15.87 5.02 22.17
C LEU A 550 -16.37 5.97 23.27
N PRO A 551 -15.50 6.88 23.75
CA PRO A 551 -15.93 7.98 24.60
C PRO A 551 -17.08 8.76 23.96
N ASP A 552 -17.98 9.30 24.77
CA ASP A 552 -19.20 9.98 24.29
C ASP A 552 -18.89 11.14 23.31
N TYR A 553 -17.82 11.88 23.54
CA TYR A 553 -17.40 12.99 22.68
C TYR A 553 -16.80 12.57 21.35
N GLU A 554 -16.40 11.30 21.17
CA GLU A 554 -15.89 10.72 19.92
C GLU A 554 -16.98 9.98 19.14
N GLN A 555 -18.15 9.74 19.75
CA GLN A 555 -19.26 9.05 19.09
C GLN A 555 -19.91 9.93 18.03
N ILE A 556 -20.19 9.33 16.88
CA ILE A 556 -20.98 9.96 15.81
C ILE A 556 -22.40 10.18 16.30
N LYS A 557 -22.81 11.44 16.46
CA LYS A 557 -24.14 11.83 16.96
C LYS A 557 -25.17 12.00 15.85
N LYS A 558 -24.74 12.43 14.66
CA LYS A 558 -25.57 12.55 13.46
C LYS A 558 -24.80 12.04 12.24
N PHE A 559 -25.51 11.59 11.24
CA PHE A 559 -24.90 11.13 9.98
C PHE A 559 -25.81 11.43 8.80
N THR A 560 -25.22 11.50 7.62
CA THR A 560 -25.91 11.56 6.34
C THR A 560 -25.47 10.42 5.46
N LEU A 561 -26.43 9.69 4.86
CA LEU A 561 -26.16 8.64 3.89
C LEU A 561 -25.94 9.24 2.50
N LEU A 562 -24.89 8.81 1.82
CA LEU A 562 -24.56 9.24 0.46
C LEU A 562 -24.90 8.16 -0.55
N PRO A 563 -25.46 8.54 -1.73
CA PRO A 563 -25.85 7.59 -2.77
C PRO A 563 -24.68 7.04 -3.57
N THR A 564 -23.55 7.72 -3.56
CA THR A 564 -22.36 7.38 -4.36
C THR A 564 -21.10 7.37 -3.51
N ALA A 565 -20.23 6.43 -3.78
CA ALA A 565 -18.93 6.32 -3.12
C ALA A 565 -18.03 7.53 -3.43
N PHE A 566 -17.16 7.92 -2.48
CA PHE A 566 -16.10 8.89 -2.75
C PHE A 566 -15.18 8.36 -3.83
N SER A 567 -14.78 9.21 -4.78
CA SER A 567 -14.01 8.78 -5.93
C SER A 567 -12.77 9.66 -6.21
N ILE A 568 -11.83 9.09 -6.95
CA ILE A 568 -10.61 9.77 -7.38
C ILE A 568 -10.97 10.82 -8.45
N GLU A 569 -11.91 10.51 -9.35
CA GLU A 569 -12.37 11.39 -10.41
C GLU A 569 -12.96 12.67 -9.86
N ARG A 570 -13.69 12.61 -8.74
CA ARG A 570 -14.19 13.78 -8.01
C ARG A 570 -13.18 14.38 -7.04
N ASN A 571 -11.94 13.88 -7.07
CA ASN A 571 -10.84 14.35 -6.23
C ASN A 571 -11.11 14.21 -4.72
N GLU A 572 -12.04 13.34 -4.31
CA GLU A 572 -12.49 13.14 -2.91
C GLU A 572 -11.58 12.18 -2.15
N ILE A 573 -10.92 11.29 -2.86
CA ILE A 573 -9.91 10.37 -2.33
C ILE A 573 -8.63 10.45 -3.15
N THR A 574 -7.51 10.11 -2.50
CA THR A 574 -6.22 10.01 -3.17
C THR A 574 -6.11 8.70 -3.96
N PRO A 575 -5.12 8.54 -4.86
CA PRO A 575 -4.80 7.26 -5.50
C PRO A 575 -4.56 6.11 -4.53
N THR A 576 -4.17 6.41 -3.29
CA THR A 576 -4.00 5.44 -2.19
C THR A 576 -5.26 5.29 -1.33
N LEU A 577 -6.42 5.73 -1.83
CA LEU A 577 -7.74 5.65 -1.21
C LEU A 577 -7.85 6.41 0.14
N LYS A 578 -7.00 7.40 0.39
CA LYS A 578 -7.10 8.29 1.56
C LYS A 578 -8.08 9.43 1.28
N LEU A 579 -8.92 9.78 2.26
CA LEU A 579 -9.90 10.85 2.12
C LEU A 579 -9.22 12.23 1.96
N ARG A 580 -9.68 12.99 0.98
CA ARG A 580 -9.32 14.42 0.80
C ARG A 580 -10.38 15.28 1.48
N ARG A 581 -10.28 15.40 2.79
CA ARG A 581 -11.32 16.01 3.65
C ARG A 581 -11.76 17.40 3.21
N LYS A 582 -10.81 18.27 2.80
CA LYS A 582 -11.14 19.63 2.32
C LYS A 582 -12.07 19.59 1.10
N VAL A 583 -11.84 18.65 0.18
CA VAL A 583 -12.67 18.49 -1.02
C VAL A 583 -14.03 17.91 -0.64
N ILE A 584 -14.05 16.88 0.21
CA ILE A 584 -15.30 16.29 0.72
C ILE A 584 -16.14 17.35 1.45
N TYR A 585 -15.53 18.17 2.29
CA TYR A 585 -16.23 19.25 3.01
C TYR A 585 -16.82 20.29 2.07
N ALA A 586 -16.12 20.63 1.00
CA ALA A 586 -16.62 21.55 -0.03
C ALA A 586 -17.78 20.93 -0.83
N ASN A 587 -17.61 19.69 -1.30
CA ASN A 587 -18.58 19.00 -2.14
C ASN A 587 -19.91 18.71 -1.42
N TYR A 588 -19.85 18.41 -0.12
CA TYR A 588 -20.98 18.00 0.71
C TYR A 588 -21.33 19.01 1.81
N SER A 589 -21.03 20.30 1.58
CA SER A 589 -21.23 21.37 2.57
C SER A 589 -22.69 21.47 3.02
N ARG A 590 -23.67 21.28 2.13
CA ARG A 590 -25.11 21.33 2.44
C ARG A 590 -25.54 20.20 3.37
N GLU A 591 -25.11 18.98 3.07
CA GLU A 591 -25.34 17.77 3.86
C GLU A 591 -24.71 17.88 5.24
N ILE A 592 -23.48 18.41 5.29
CA ILE A 592 -22.77 18.65 6.55
C ILE A 592 -23.51 19.67 7.41
N GLU A 593 -23.86 20.84 6.86
CA GLU A 593 -24.56 21.86 7.61
C GLU A 593 -25.94 21.40 8.12
N ALA A 594 -26.65 20.61 7.33
CA ALA A 594 -27.95 20.05 7.74
C ALA A 594 -27.85 19.18 9.00
N MET A 595 -26.71 18.53 9.25
CA MET A 595 -26.50 17.72 10.46
C MET A 595 -26.33 18.59 11.74
N TYR A 596 -26.00 19.87 11.61
CA TYR A 596 -25.72 20.77 12.75
C TYR A 596 -26.81 21.82 13.01
N ARG A 597 -27.84 21.84 12.17
CA ARG A 597 -29.10 22.61 12.40
C ARG A 597 -30.03 21.81 13.32
#